data_4dd1f012b71c20e96c9b294fe0cc07ad
#
_entry.id   4dd1f012b71c20e96c9b294fe0cc07ad
#
_cell.length_a   1.000
_cell.length_b   1.000
_cell.length_c   1.000
_cell.angle_alpha   90.00
_cell.angle_beta   90.00
_cell.angle_gamma   90.00
#
_symmetry.space_group_name_H-M   'P 1'
#
loop_
_entity.id
_entity.type
_entity.pdbx_description
1 polymer ?
#
loop_
_entity_poly.entity_id
_entity_poly.type
_entity_poly.pdbx_seq_one_letter_code
_entity_poly.pdbx_strand_id
1 'polypeptide(L)'
;ICYVRGGDLPTISDANMVLGRLDVGKLKSVRGAVDIEDIRRIFQARLGDPLGVDAETAAAAVLRMATTRMAGATRMVSVSLGLDPRDFSLFAFGGAGPLHASALAGELGVPEVLVPARPGITNALGCIVADLRHDFVRTVNRPLDGMEIDRLIGMLEHQAGEGEVLIRQEPVRIEAIDVTHSLDMQFAGQTHLLSVPLESAKMTRADIQKAFEEVYYNRFRVRLPEIRAQ
;
A
#
# COMPACT_ATOMS: atom_id res chain seq x y z
N ILE A 1 2.42 21.37 -15.93
CA ILE A 1 2.85 22.75 -16.30
C ILE A 1 3.97 23.16 -15.36
N CYS A 2 3.73 23.18 -14.07
CA CYS A 2 4.64 23.72 -13.05
C CYS A 2 6.05 23.12 -13.00
N TYR A 3 6.24 21.89 -13.50
CA TYR A 3 7.57 21.24 -13.53
C TYR A 3 8.38 21.54 -14.80
N VAL A 4 7.89 22.40 -15.70
CA VAL A 4 8.58 22.84 -16.94
C VAL A 4 9.13 21.66 -17.77
N ARG A 5 8.34 20.59 -17.88
CA ARG A 5 8.71 19.39 -18.66
C ARG A 5 7.97 19.27 -19.98
N GLY A 6 7.47 20.39 -20.52
CA GLY A 6 6.73 20.43 -21.79
C GLY A 6 5.26 20.03 -21.71
N GLY A 7 4.71 19.80 -20.52
CA GLY A 7 3.28 19.53 -20.35
C GLY A 7 2.46 20.83 -20.48
N ASP A 8 1.34 20.77 -21.18
CA ASP A 8 0.40 21.86 -21.44
C ASP A 8 -0.98 21.65 -20.80
N LEU A 9 -1.16 20.53 -20.10
CA LEU A 9 -2.40 20.20 -19.42
C LEU A 9 -2.30 20.44 -17.90
N PRO A 10 -3.37 20.97 -17.27
CA PRO A 10 -3.44 21.16 -15.83
C PRO A 10 -3.26 19.86 -15.05
N THR A 11 -2.52 19.92 -13.96
CA THR A 11 -2.26 18.79 -13.06
C THR A 11 -2.71 19.09 -11.64
N ILE A 12 -2.74 18.07 -10.77
CA ILE A 12 -3.01 18.22 -9.34
C ILE A 12 -1.98 19.18 -8.68
N SER A 13 -0.71 19.15 -9.12
CA SER A 13 0.30 20.06 -8.60
C SER A 13 0.00 21.51 -8.98
N ASP A 14 -0.43 21.74 -10.21
CA ASP A 14 -0.83 23.08 -10.68
C ASP A 14 -2.06 23.58 -9.91
N ALA A 15 -3.05 22.72 -9.61
CA ALA A 15 -4.19 23.06 -8.78
C ALA A 15 -3.79 23.48 -7.36
N ASN A 16 -2.82 22.81 -6.76
CA ASN A 16 -2.29 23.20 -5.45
C ASN A 16 -1.57 24.55 -5.50
N MET A 17 -0.93 24.89 -6.62
CA MET A 17 -0.29 26.20 -6.82
C MET A 17 -1.32 27.32 -6.99
N VAL A 18 -2.33 27.11 -7.85
CA VAL A 18 -3.42 28.07 -8.04
C VAL A 18 -4.10 28.41 -6.71
N LEU A 19 -4.28 27.41 -5.83
CA LEU A 19 -4.86 27.60 -4.49
C LEU A 19 -3.86 28.05 -3.42
N GLY A 20 -2.62 28.36 -3.78
CA GLY A 20 -1.60 28.86 -2.84
C GLY A 20 -1.12 27.80 -1.81
N ARG A 21 -1.39 26.53 -2.03
CA ARG A 21 -0.95 25.43 -1.16
C ARG A 21 0.49 24.99 -1.43
N LEU A 22 0.99 25.27 -2.64
CA LEU A 22 2.37 25.06 -3.08
C LEU A 22 2.94 26.36 -3.59
N ASP A 23 4.14 26.70 -3.11
CA ASP A 23 4.89 27.87 -3.57
C ASP A 23 5.76 27.50 -4.76
N VAL A 24 5.45 28.11 -5.90
CA VAL A 24 6.19 27.92 -7.18
C VAL A 24 7.69 28.20 -6.99
N GLY A 25 8.03 29.27 -6.26
CA GLY A 25 9.41 29.71 -6.05
C GLY A 25 10.26 28.77 -5.18
N LYS A 26 9.62 27.83 -4.46
CA LYS A 26 10.30 26.88 -3.55
C LYS A 26 10.45 25.48 -4.12
N LEU A 27 10.00 25.22 -5.33
CA LEU A 27 10.17 23.91 -5.97
C LEU A 27 11.62 23.69 -6.44
N LYS A 28 12.43 23.08 -5.57
CA LYS A 28 13.86 22.84 -5.85
C LYS A 28 14.14 21.93 -7.05
N SER A 29 13.17 21.14 -7.48
CA SER A 29 13.29 20.22 -8.64
C SER A 29 12.95 20.87 -9.98
N VAL A 30 12.52 22.13 -9.99
CA VAL A 30 12.14 22.86 -11.19
C VAL A 30 13.31 23.72 -11.65
N ARG A 31 13.78 23.51 -12.87
CA ARG A 31 14.75 24.40 -13.54
C ARG A 31 13.97 25.38 -14.42
N GLY A 32 13.93 26.62 -14.01
CA GLY A 32 13.25 27.70 -14.73
C GLY A 32 12.23 28.42 -13.86
N ALA A 33 11.92 29.67 -14.19
CA ALA A 33 10.88 30.43 -13.53
C ALA A 33 9.54 30.11 -14.19
N VAL A 34 8.59 29.60 -13.41
CA VAL A 34 7.18 29.49 -13.82
C VAL A 34 6.44 30.62 -13.13
N ASP A 35 5.73 31.44 -13.89
CA ASP A 35 4.86 32.45 -13.33
C ASP A 35 3.54 31.79 -12.88
N ILE A 36 3.12 32.10 -11.67
CA ILE A 36 1.82 31.63 -11.16
C ILE A 36 0.65 32.11 -12.03
N GLU A 37 0.77 33.29 -12.62
CA GLU A 37 -0.25 33.84 -13.49
C GLU A 37 -0.37 33.06 -14.82
N ASP A 38 0.72 32.53 -15.32
CA ASP A 38 0.68 31.60 -16.46
C ASP A 38 -0.05 30.32 -16.14
N ILE A 39 0.18 29.75 -14.95
CA ILE A 39 -0.53 28.55 -14.49
C ILE A 39 -2.02 28.85 -14.34
N ARG A 40 -2.40 29.98 -13.73
CA ARG A 40 -3.78 30.43 -13.58
C ARG A 40 -4.47 30.60 -14.93
N ARG A 41 -3.81 31.28 -15.86
CA ARG A 41 -4.34 31.49 -17.20
C ARG A 41 -4.62 30.18 -17.93
N ILE A 42 -3.70 29.22 -17.85
CA ILE A 42 -3.89 27.91 -18.48
C ILE A 42 -5.02 27.15 -17.76
N PHE A 43 -5.09 27.22 -16.43
CA PHE A 43 -6.18 26.61 -15.65
C PHE A 43 -7.53 27.21 -16.03
N GLN A 44 -7.61 28.55 -16.17
CA GLN A 44 -8.83 29.24 -16.61
C GLN A 44 -9.23 28.77 -18.01
N ALA A 45 -8.33 28.84 -18.99
CA ALA A 45 -8.62 28.50 -20.36
C ALA A 45 -8.99 27.02 -20.56
N ARG A 46 -8.35 26.10 -19.83
CA ARG A 46 -8.55 24.66 -20.02
C ARG A 46 -9.69 24.08 -19.20
N LEU A 47 -10.01 24.64 -18.04
CA LEU A 47 -10.99 24.11 -17.09
C LEU A 47 -12.02 25.17 -16.71
N GLY A 48 -11.61 26.37 -16.33
CA GLY A 48 -12.51 27.42 -15.87
C GLY A 48 -13.53 27.83 -16.93
N ASP A 49 -13.06 28.25 -18.12
CA ASP A 49 -13.92 28.71 -19.21
C ASP A 49 -14.93 27.63 -19.67
N PRO A 50 -14.52 26.35 -19.92
CA PRO A 50 -15.46 25.30 -20.29
C PRO A 50 -16.49 24.98 -19.22
N LEU A 51 -16.17 25.19 -17.93
CA LEU A 51 -17.06 24.91 -16.80
C LEU A 51 -17.85 26.16 -16.35
N GLY A 52 -17.55 27.34 -16.89
CA GLY A 52 -18.17 28.59 -16.50
C GLY A 52 -17.84 29.06 -15.08
N VAL A 53 -16.61 28.73 -14.61
CA VAL A 53 -16.12 29.10 -13.26
C VAL A 53 -14.74 29.73 -13.35
N ASP A 54 -14.27 30.34 -12.25
CA ASP A 54 -12.91 30.86 -12.16
C ASP A 54 -11.86 29.75 -11.98
N ALA A 55 -10.58 30.08 -12.16
CA ALA A 55 -9.47 29.16 -12.06
C ALA A 55 -9.35 28.52 -10.68
N GLU A 56 -9.63 29.28 -9.62
CA GLU A 56 -9.60 28.83 -8.23
C GLU A 56 -10.70 27.79 -7.96
N THR A 57 -11.91 28.06 -8.41
CA THR A 57 -13.04 27.12 -8.29
C THR A 57 -12.76 25.84 -9.07
N ALA A 58 -12.22 25.95 -10.30
CA ALA A 58 -11.82 24.80 -11.09
C ALA A 58 -10.69 23.99 -10.38
N ALA A 59 -9.70 24.66 -9.83
CA ALA A 59 -8.61 24.02 -9.08
C ALA A 59 -9.11 23.30 -7.82
N ALA A 60 -10.06 23.92 -7.09
CA ALA A 60 -10.67 23.29 -5.93
C ALA A 60 -11.47 22.03 -6.32
N ALA A 61 -12.18 22.06 -7.45
CA ALA A 61 -12.90 20.90 -7.99
C ALA A 61 -11.94 19.76 -8.37
N VAL A 62 -10.78 20.05 -9.00
CA VAL A 62 -9.74 19.08 -9.29
C VAL A 62 -9.22 18.41 -8.03
N LEU A 63 -8.91 19.17 -6.97
CA LEU A 63 -8.44 18.61 -5.72
C LEU A 63 -9.49 17.78 -5.00
N ARG A 64 -10.75 18.19 -5.05
CA ARG A 64 -11.86 17.40 -4.48
C ARG A 64 -12.00 16.05 -5.19
N MET A 65 -11.96 16.04 -6.53
CA MET A 65 -11.98 14.82 -7.33
C MET A 65 -10.79 13.90 -7.00
N ALA A 66 -9.59 14.46 -6.88
CA ALA A 66 -8.39 13.72 -6.50
C ALA A 66 -8.54 13.09 -5.10
N THR A 67 -9.04 13.85 -4.12
CA THR A 67 -9.30 13.38 -2.76
C THR A 67 -10.30 12.23 -2.75
N THR A 68 -11.43 12.35 -3.47
CA THR A 68 -12.45 11.30 -3.56
C THR A 68 -11.88 10.02 -4.18
N ARG A 69 -11.04 10.12 -5.22
CA ARG A 69 -10.38 8.95 -5.81
C ARG A 69 -9.38 8.29 -4.86
N MET A 70 -8.58 9.07 -4.13
CA MET A 70 -7.66 8.55 -3.12
C MET A 70 -8.42 7.88 -1.98
N ALA A 71 -9.51 8.48 -1.50
CA ALA A 71 -10.37 7.90 -0.48
C ALA A 71 -10.97 6.56 -0.94
N GLY A 72 -11.43 6.48 -2.19
CA GLY A 72 -11.93 5.23 -2.78
C GLY A 72 -10.88 4.13 -2.77
N ALA A 73 -9.64 4.43 -3.18
CA ALA A 73 -8.53 3.48 -3.16
C ALA A 73 -8.19 3.03 -1.73
N THR A 74 -8.16 3.94 -0.76
CA THR A 74 -7.91 3.63 0.65
C THR A 74 -9.02 2.74 1.23
N ARG A 75 -10.29 3.06 0.93
CA ARG A 75 -11.43 2.22 1.34
C ARG A 75 -11.36 0.82 0.74
N MET A 76 -10.94 0.67 -0.51
CA MET A 76 -10.78 -0.66 -1.12
C MET A 76 -9.81 -1.53 -0.30
N VAL A 77 -8.69 -0.99 0.14
CA VAL A 77 -7.72 -1.72 0.95
C VAL A 77 -8.29 -2.05 2.33
N SER A 78 -8.84 -1.07 3.06
CA SER A 78 -9.37 -1.29 4.41
C SER A 78 -10.57 -2.24 4.41
N VAL A 79 -11.54 -2.04 3.50
CA VAL A 79 -12.73 -2.89 3.39
C VAL A 79 -12.37 -4.32 2.98
N SER A 80 -11.41 -4.51 2.05
CA SER A 80 -10.95 -5.85 1.68
C SER A 80 -10.34 -6.60 2.86
N LEU A 81 -9.80 -5.86 3.83
CA LEU A 81 -9.30 -6.41 5.10
C LEU A 81 -10.39 -6.49 6.19
N GLY A 82 -11.62 -6.04 5.95
CA GLY A 82 -12.70 -6.00 6.94
C GLY A 82 -12.45 -4.96 8.03
N LEU A 83 -11.67 -3.92 7.74
CA LEU A 83 -11.29 -2.88 8.68
C LEU A 83 -12.06 -1.59 8.38
N ASP A 84 -12.46 -0.87 9.43
CA ASP A 84 -13.05 0.45 9.29
C ASP A 84 -11.95 1.53 9.35
N PRO A 85 -11.80 2.38 8.32
CA PRO A 85 -10.81 3.46 8.34
C PRO A 85 -10.92 4.40 9.54
N ARG A 86 -12.11 4.53 10.12
CA ARG A 86 -12.38 5.40 11.27
C ARG A 86 -11.72 4.95 12.57
N ASP A 87 -11.29 3.69 12.64
CA ASP A 87 -10.59 3.11 13.78
C ASP A 87 -9.06 3.32 13.72
N PHE A 88 -8.58 4.04 12.68
CA PHE A 88 -7.15 4.22 12.43
C PHE A 88 -6.76 5.71 12.37
N SER A 89 -5.46 5.97 12.56
CA SER A 89 -4.83 7.26 12.24
C SER A 89 -4.27 7.22 10.82
N LEU A 90 -4.39 8.33 10.09
CA LEU A 90 -3.80 8.47 8.77
C LEU A 90 -2.34 8.91 8.89
N PHE A 91 -1.40 8.03 8.57
CA PHE A 91 0.03 8.38 8.55
C PHE A 91 0.41 8.91 7.16
N ALA A 92 0.69 10.23 7.10
CA ALA A 92 0.94 10.93 5.84
C ALA A 92 2.42 11.30 5.68
N PHE A 93 3.07 10.73 4.68
CA PHE A 93 4.49 10.97 4.38
C PHE A 93 4.75 11.01 2.86
N GLY A 94 6.01 11.18 2.47
CA GLY A 94 6.41 11.43 1.09
C GLY A 94 6.32 12.92 0.71
N GLY A 95 6.57 13.23 -0.56
CA GLY A 95 6.62 14.60 -1.05
C GLY A 95 5.28 15.32 -1.07
N ALA A 96 4.20 14.62 -1.43
CA ALA A 96 2.87 15.19 -1.60
C ALA A 96 1.82 14.66 -0.60
N GLY A 97 2.09 13.56 0.10
CA GLY A 97 1.15 12.94 1.05
C GLY A 97 0.57 13.93 2.07
N PRO A 98 1.41 14.66 2.81
CA PRO A 98 0.94 15.61 3.82
C PRO A 98 0.06 16.73 3.27
N LEU A 99 0.25 17.11 2.00
CA LEU A 99 -0.51 18.20 1.36
C LEU A 99 -2.00 17.85 1.19
N HIS A 100 -2.31 16.57 1.05
CA HIS A 100 -3.67 16.06 0.84
C HIS A 100 -4.26 15.41 2.10
N ALA A 101 -3.47 15.21 3.14
CA ALA A 101 -3.82 14.35 4.27
C ALA A 101 -5.07 14.80 5.02
N SER A 102 -5.22 16.09 5.33
CA SER A 102 -6.38 16.61 6.06
C SER A 102 -7.69 16.44 5.26
N ALA A 103 -7.65 16.73 3.96
CA ALA A 103 -8.81 16.55 3.09
C ALA A 103 -9.18 15.07 2.95
N LEU A 104 -8.18 14.20 2.85
CA LEU A 104 -8.37 12.75 2.76
C LEU A 104 -8.91 12.16 4.06
N ALA A 105 -8.39 12.59 5.21
CA ALA A 105 -8.90 12.19 6.52
C ALA A 105 -10.36 12.58 6.71
N GLY A 106 -10.74 13.80 6.33
CA GLY A 106 -12.13 14.25 6.36
C GLY A 106 -13.04 13.41 5.47
N GLU A 107 -12.60 13.07 4.25
CA GLU A 107 -13.36 12.24 3.31
C GLU A 107 -13.51 10.77 3.81
N LEU A 108 -12.52 10.25 4.51
CA LEU A 108 -12.53 8.90 5.10
C LEU A 108 -13.22 8.83 6.46
N GLY A 109 -13.39 9.96 7.14
CA GLY A 109 -13.85 10.02 8.52
C GLY A 109 -12.78 9.59 9.53
N VAL A 110 -11.50 9.61 9.13
CA VAL A 110 -10.36 9.28 10.01
C VAL A 110 -10.16 10.41 11.02
N PRO A 111 -10.11 10.10 12.33
CA PRO A 111 -10.09 11.13 13.36
C PRO A 111 -8.75 11.87 13.51
N GLU A 112 -7.66 11.25 13.09
CA GLU A 112 -6.31 11.74 13.34
C GLU A 112 -5.42 11.62 12.11
N VAL A 113 -4.60 12.65 11.86
CA VAL A 113 -3.54 12.66 10.86
C VAL A 113 -2.19 12.81 11.53
N LEU A 114 -1.33 11.85 11.31
CA LEU A 114 0.04 11.88 11.80
C LEU A 114 1.00 12.18 10.65
N VAL A 115 1.73 13.29 10.78
CA VAL A 115 2.77 13.71 9.84
C VAL A 115 4.11 13.67 10.55
N PRO A 116 5.07 12.85 10.10
CA PRO A 116 6.39 12.80 10.73
C PRO A 116 7.15 14.11 10.52
N ALA A 117 8.13 14.39 11.39
CA ALA A 117 8.90 15.63 11.35
C ALA A 117 9.64 15.87 10.01
N ARG A 118 9.93 14.81 9.27
CA ARG A 118 10.59 14.86 7.95
C ARG A 118 9.87 13.97 6.94
N PRO A 119 8.64 14.32 6.54
CA PRO A 119 7.80 13.44 5.74
C PRO A 119 8.41 13.11 4.38
N GLY A 120 9.15 14.03 3.76
CA GLY A 120 9.74 13.86 2.44
C GLY A 120 10.86 12.83 2.35
N ILE A 121 11.45 12.43 3.48
CA ILE A 121 12.55 11.45 3.53
C ILE A 121 12.21 10.19 4.35
N THR A 122 10.96 10.05 4.79
CA THR A 122 10.53 8.93 5.64
C THR A 122 10.75 7.58 4.95
N ASN A 123 10.52 7.48 3.63
CA ASN A 123 10.80 6.27 2.87
C ASN A 123 12.29 5.92 2.85
N ALA A 124 13.15 6.92 2.61
CA ALA A 124 14.59 6.71 2.61
C ALA A 124 15.09 6.28 4.01
N LEU A 125 14.53 6.87 5.07
CA LEU A 125 14.82 6.45 6.44
C LEU A 125 14.36 5.00 6.67
N GLY A 126 13.17 4.64 6.19
CA GLY A 126 12.66 3.27 6.24
C GLY A 126 13.62 2.27 5.58
N CYS A 127 14.15 2.61 4.41
CA CYS A 127 15.13 1.75 3.71
C CYS A 127 16.46 1.57 4.49
N ILE A 128 16.83 2.56 5.34
CA ILE A 128 18.08 2.48 6.13
C ILE A 128 17.87 1.62 7.38
N VAL A 129 16.69 1.63 7.97
CA VAL A 129 16.39 0.95 9.25
C VAL A 129 15.67 -0.38 9.09
N ALA A 130 15.19 -0.70 7.89
CA ALA A 130 14.54 -1.96 7.61
C ALA A 130 15.56 -3.10 7.55
N ASP A 131 15.17 -4.24 8.08
CA ASP A 131 15.94 -5.47 7.92
C ASP A 131 15.93 -5.96 6.47
N LEU A 132 16.95 -6.73 6.09
CA LEU A 132 16.96 -7.44 4.81
C LEU A 132 15.88 -8.52 4.83
N ARG A 133 15.11 -8.61 3.74
CA ARG A 133 14.07 -9.60 3.60
C ARG A 133 14.10 -10.21 2.20
N HIS A 134 14.04 -11.53 2.13
CA HIS A 134 13.85 -12.29 0.90
C HIS A 134 12.59 -13.15 1.06
N ASP A 135 11.67 -13.05 0.11
CA ASP A 135 10.44 -13.85 0.08
C ASP A 135 10.53 -14.89 -1.04
N PHE A 136 10.26 -16.14 -0.68
CA PHE A 136 10.22 -17.26 -1.62
C PHE A 136 8.80 -17.78 -1.71
N VAL A 137 8.23 -17.80 -2.90
CA VAL A 137 6.87 -18.27 -3.12
C VAL A 137 6.89 -19.45 -4.10
N ARG A 138 6.21 -20.53 -3.76
CA ARG A 138 6.02 -21.67 -4.65
C ARG A 138 4.57 -22.15 -4.63
N THR A 139 3.95 -22.19 -5.78
CA THR A 139 2.58 -22.65 -5.94
C THR A 139 2.53 -24.18 -5.89
N VAL A 140 1.67 -24.72 -5.03
CA VAL A 140 1.41 -26.15 -4.87
C VAL A 140 0.08 -26.55 -5.49
N ASN A 141 -0.98 -25.76 -5.27
CA ASN A 141 -2.33 -25.90 -5.82
C ASN A 141 -2.89 -27.33 -5.74
N ARG A 142 -2.98 -27.88 -4.53
CA ARG A 142 -3.50 -29.21 -4.25
C ARG A 142 -4.36 -29.20 -2.97
N PRO A 143 -5.40 -30.06 -2.91
CA PRO A 143 -6.14 -30.25 -1.66
C PRO A 143 -5.21 -30.73 -0.54
N LEU A 144 -5.43 -30.20 0.67
CA LEU A 144 -4.63 -30.57 1.84
C LEU A 144 -4.68 -32.07 2.14
N ASP A 145 -5.84 -32.70 1.94
CA ASP A 145 -6.02 -34.15 2.12
C ASP A 145 -5.10 -35.00 1.26
N GLY A 146 -4.81 -34.54 0.02
CA GLY A 146 -3.93 -35.22 -0.93
C GLY A 146 -2.47 -34.77 -0.85
N MET A 147 -2.10 -33.93 0.10
CA MET A 147 -0.75 -33.40 0.24
C MET A 147 0.16 -34.38 0.99
N GLU A 148 1.31 -34.67 0.42
CA GLU A 148 2.40 -35.33 1.11
C GLU A 148 3.12 -34.31 2.01
N ILE A 149 2.88 -34.38 3.33
CA ILE A 149 3.38 -33.37 4.29
C ILE A 149 4.91 -33.33 4.31
N ASP A 150 5.57 -34.48 4.24
CA ASP A 150 7.05 -34.55 4.18
C ASP A 150 7.62 -33.82 2.97
N ARG A 151 6.93 -33.90 1.81
CA ARG A 151 7.32 -33.16 0.62
C ARG A 151 7.12 -31.65 0.79
N LEU A 152 6.03 -31.22 1.44
CA LEU A 152 5.80 -29.82 1.77
C LEU A 152 6.90 -29.29 2.71
N ILE A 153 7.22 -30.04 3.77
CA ILE A 153 8.29 -29.72 4.71
C ILE A 153 9.63 -29.57 3.96
N GLY A 154 9.99 -30.54 3.14
CA GLY A 154 11.22 -30.49 2.34
C GLY A 154 11.29 -29.28 1.40
N MET A 155 10.15 -28.84 0.85
CA MET A 155 10.10 -27.61 0.04
C MET A 155 10.35 -26.36 0.89
N LEU A 156 9.77 -26.26 2.07
CA LEU A 156 9.95 -25.12 2.97
C LEU A 156 11.40 -25.06 3.50
N GLU A 157 11.96 -26.20 3.89
CA GLU A 157 13.36 -26.28 4.32
C GLU A 157 14.34 -25.93 3.20
N HIS A 158 14.07 -26.34 1.96
CA HIS A 158 14.87 -25.98 0.81
C HIS A 158 14.86 -24.47 0.55
N GLN A 159 13.66 -23.84 0.56
CA GLN A 159 13.52 -22.40 0.40
C GLN A 159 14.22 -21.63 1.53
N ALA A 160 14.13 -22.12 2.77
CA ALA A 160 14.83 -21.52 3.91
C ALA A 160 16.35 -21.56 3.72
N GLY A 161 16.89 -22.71 3.25
CA GLY A 161 18.31 -22.84 2.95
C GLY A 161 18.78 -21.94 1.81
N GLU A 162 18.00 -21.82 0.73
CA GLU A 162 18.31 -20.89 -0.36
C GLU A 162 18.32 -19.44 0.15
N GLY A 163 17.31 -19.06 0.98
CA GLY A 163 17.22 -17.73 1.57
C GLY A 163 18.39 -17.40 2.49
N GLU A 164 18.80 -18.33 3.34
CA GLU A 164 19.94 -18.16 4.22
C GLU A 164 21.25 -17.93 3.43
N VAL A 165 21.46 -18.69 2.35
CA VAL A 165 22.62 -18.50 1.48
C VAL A 165 22.62 -17.10 0.85
N LEU A 166 21.47 -16.64 0.35
CA LEU A 166 21.37 -15.31 -0.26
C LEU A 166 21.63 -14.20 0.75
N ILE A 167 21.02 -14.25 1.94
CA ILE A 167 21.24 -13.24 2.99
C ILE A 167 22.72 -13.18 3.40
N ARG A 168 23.39 -14.34 3.53
CA ARG A 168 24.82 -14.38 3.90
C ARG A 168 25.76 -13.86 2.81
N GLN A 169 25.30 -13.72 1.56
CA GLN A 169 26.07 -13.13 0.47
C GLN A 169 25.96 -11.60 0.42
N GLU A 170 25.01 -11.02 1.15
CA GLU A 170 24.86 -9.56 1.20
C GLU A 170 26.06 -8.88 1.86
N PRO A 171 26.53 -7.72 1.34
CA PRO A 171 27.74 -7.03 1.82
C PRO A 171 27.46 -6.25 3.13
N VAL A 172 26.72 -6.84 4.05
CA VAL A 172 26.36 -6.25 5.35
C VAL A 172 26.59 -7.25 6.48
N ARG A 173 26.74 -6.74 7.69
CA ARG A 173 26.85 -7.60 8.88
C ARG A 173 25.50 -8.19 9.21
N ILE A 174 25.38 -9.50 9.17
CA ILE A 174 24.18 -10.25 9.59
C ILE A 174 24.34 -10.64 11.06
N GLU A 175 23.44 -10.22 11.90
CA GLU A 175 23.42 -10.53 13.34
C GLU A 175 22.57 -11.76 13.64
N ALA A 176 21.41 -11.86 12.98
CA ALA A 176 20.49 -13.00 13.09
C ALA A 176 19.75 -13.21 11.76
N ILE A 177 19.26 -14.40 11.53
CA ILE A 177 18.38 -14.74 10.41
C ILE A 177 17.12 -15.38 11.00
N ASP A 178 15.99 -14.74 10.79
CA ASP A 178 14.68 -15.25 11.17
C ASP A 178 14.00 -15.82 9.93
N VAL A 179 13.55 -17.07 10.02
CA VAL A 179 12.80 -17.74 8.96
C VAL A 179 11.35 -17.90 9.39
N THR A 180 10.44 -17.37 8.60
CA THR A 180 8.99 -17.54 8.80
C THR A 180 8.39 -18.31 7.64
N HIS A 181 7.49 -19.23 7.94
CA HIS A 181 6.77 -20.00 6.93
C HIS A 181 5.29 -19.66 6.95
N SER A 182 4.68 -19.61 5.78
CA SER A 182 3.22 -19.47 5.65
C SER A 182 2.71 -20.28 4.46
N LEU A 183 1.44 -20.65 4.50
CA LEU A 183 0.73 -21.26 3.38
C LEU A 183 -0.42 -20.35 2.97
N ASP A 184 -0.52 -20.03 1.69
CA ASP A 184 -1.70 -19.37 1.16
C ASP A 184 -2.74 -20.45 0.84
N MET A 185 -3.82 -20.46 1.61
CA MET A 185 -4.85 -21.50 1.59
C MET A 185 -6.23 -20.93 1.33
N GLN A 186 -7.11 -21.73 0.79
CA GLN A 186 -8.52 -21.40 0.59
C GLN A 186 -9.37 -22.66 0.79
N PHE A 187 -10.67 -22.51 1.01
CA PHE A 187 -11.58 -23.64 0.87
C PHE A 187 -11.84 -23.93 -0.62
N ALA A 188 -11.98 -25.21 -0.95
CA ALA A 188 -12.27 -25.64 -2.30
C ALA A 188 -13.51 -24.94 -2.87
N GLY A 189 -13.38 -24.34 -4.06
CA GLY A 189 -14.44 -23.56 -4.70
C GLY A 189 -14.55 -22.09 -4.26
N GLN A 190 -13.71 -21.63 -3.33
CA GLN A 190 -13.58 -20.21 -2.98
C GLN A 190 -12.43 -19.57 -3.72
N THR A 191 -12.45 -18.23 -3.80
CA THR A 191 -11.43 -17.43 -4.47
C THR A 191 -10.57 -16.60 -3.51
N HIS A 192 -10.91 -16.59 -2.22
CA HIS A 192 -10.19 -15.84 -1.22
C HIS A 192 -9.06 -16.69 -0.62
N LEU A 193 -7.83 -16.38 -1.00
CA LEU A 193 -6.63 -16.93 -0.38
C LEU A 193 -6.39 -16.24 0.98
N LEU A 194 -6.11 -17.05 2.00
CA LEU A 194 -5.70 -16.59 3.31
C LEU A 194 -4.30 -17.09 3.60
N SER A 195 -3.42 -16.18 4.01
CA SER A 195 -2.08 -16.54 4.44
C SER A 195 -2.13 -17.11 5.86
N VAL A 196 -1.77 -18.35 6.00
CA VAL A 196 -1.77 -19.13 7.25
C VAL A 196 -0.34 -19.22 7.74
N PRO A 197 0.02 -18.51 8.82
CA PRO A 197 1.35 -18.63 9.40
C PRO A 197 1.54 -20.03 9.98
N LEU A 198 2.73 -20.59 9.79
CA LEU A 198 3.12 -21.87 10.38
C LEU A 198 4.05 -21.61 11.55
N GLU A 199 3.76 -22.23 12.70
CA GLU A 199 4.61 -22.12 13.90
C GLU A 199 5.98 -22.78 13.70
N SER A 200 6.03 -23.82 12.87
CA SER A 200 7.27 -24.49 12.47
C SER A 200 7.11 -25.19 11.12
N ALA A 201 8.21 -25.55 10.48
CA ALA A 201 8.18 -26.39 9.28
C ALA A 201 7.70 -27.84 9.58
N LYS A 202 7.68 -28.27 10.84
CA LYS A 202 7.32 -29.64 11.26
C LYS A 202 5.89 -29.75 11.78
N MET A 203 4.94 -29.18 11.05
CA MET A 203 3.52 -29.29 11.39
C MET A 203 2.88 -30.53 10.74
N THR A 204 1.93 -31.14 11.44
CA THR A 204 1.11 -32.20 10.88
C THR A 204 -0.01 -31.60 9.99
N ARG A 205 -0.62 -32.44 9.15
CA ARG A 205 -1.81 -32.02 8.37
C ARG A 205 -2.92 -31.47 9.25
N ALA A 206 -3.14 -32.07 10.41
CA ALA A 206 -4.15 -31.64 11.38
C ALA A 206 -3.83 -30.24 11.95
N ASP A 207 -2.56 -29.96 12.22
CA ASP A 207 -2.13 -28.64 12.70
C ASP A 207 -2.34 -27.56 11.62
N ILE A 208 -1.98 -27.85 10.37
CA ILE A 208 -2.21 -26.95 9.23
C ILE A 208 -3.71 -26.67 9.04
N GLN A 209 -4.53 -27.72 9.05
CA GLN A 209 -5.99 -27.58 8.94
C GLN A 209 -6.54 -26.70 10.07
N LYS A 210 -6.14 -26.93 11.30
CA LYS A 210 -6.56 -26.16 12.46
C LYS A 210 -6.13 -24.70 12.35
N ALA A 211 -4.88 -24.44 11.99
CA ALA A 211 -4.37 -23.08 11.80
C ALA A 211 -5.16 -22.33 10.72
N PHE A 212 -5.47 -22.99 9.59
CA PHE A 212 -6.28 -22.41 8.52
C PHE A 212 -7.72 -22.08 9.01
N GLU A 213 -8.37 -23.00 9.72
CA GLU A 213 -9.72 -22.79 10.27
C GLU A 213 -9.76 -21.62 11.26
N GLU A 214 -8.72 -21.45 12.08
CA GLU A 214 -8.60 -20.32 13.00
C GLU A 214 -8.42 -18.99 12.24
N VAL A 215 -7.54 -18.93 11.24
CA VAL A 215 -7.36 -17.76 10.38
C VAL A 215 -8.66 -17.42 9.66
N TYR A 216 -9.32 -18.42 9.11
CA TYR A 216 -10.60 -18.24 8.41
C TYR A 216 -11.69 -17.71 9.34
N TYR A 217 -11.83 -18.32 10.53
CA TYR A 217 -12.79 -17.86 11.53
C TYR A 217 -12.52 -16.43 12.00
N ASN A 218 -11.26 -16.10 12.26
CA ASN A 218 -10.88 -14.75 12.66
C ASN A 218 -11.23 -13.71 11.60
N ARG A 219 -11.15 -14.09 10.32
CA ARG A 219 -11.44 -13.23 9.20
C ARG A 219 -12.93 -13.08 8.90
N PHE A 220 -13.67 -14.20 8.85
CA PHE A 220 -15.04 -14.23 8.37
C PHE A 220 -16.09 -14.50 9.46
N ARG A 221 -15.65 -14.85 10.67
CA ARG A 221 -16.52 -15.23 11.81
C ARG A 221 -17.45 -16.40 11.52
N VAL A 222 -17.10 -17.25 10.56
CA VAL A 222 -17.85 -18.44 10.16
C VAL A 222 -16.93 -19.65 10.23
N ARG A 223 -17.48 -20.81 10.61
CA ARG A 223 -16.80 -22.11 10.56
C ARG A 223 -17.42 -22.97 9.48
N LEU A 224 -16.60 -23.59 8.64
CA LEU A 224 -17.03 -24.45 7.53
C LEU A 224 -16.42 -25.85 7.67
N PRO A 225 -16.89 -26.67 8.62
CA PRO A 225 -16.26 -27.96 8.95
C PRO A 225 -16.40 -29.02 7.84
N GLU A 226 -17.31 -28.83 6.89
CA GLU A 226 -17.60 -29.79 5.81
C GLU A 226 -16.85 -29.48 4.51
N ILE A 227 -16.14 -28.33 4.42
CA ILE A 227 -15.48 -27.91 3.20
C ILE A 227 -13.97 -28.18 3.30
N ARG A 228 -13.42 -28.78 2.23
CA ARG A 228 -11.99 -29.13 2.17
C ARG A 228 -11.11 -27.91 1.92
N ALA A 229 -10.01 -27.81 2.67
CA ALA A 229 -8.96 -26.82 2.44
C ALA A 229 -8.03 -27.24 1.29
N GLN A 230 -7.53 -26.27 0.53
CA GLN A 230 -6.53 -26.45 -0.53
C GLN A 230 -5.55 -25.29 -0.57
#